data_52c96d8499a42dc31620f181bf5fbd0a
#
_entry.id   52c96d8499a42dc31620f181bf5fbd0a
#
_cell.length_a   1.000
_cell.length_b   1.000
_cell.length_c   1.000
_cell.angle_alpha   90.00
_cell.angle_beta   90.00
_cell.angle_gamma   90.00
#
_symmetry.space_group_name_H-M   'P 1'
#
loop_
_entity.id
_entity.type
_entity.pdbx_description
1 polymer ?
#
loop_
_entity_poly.entity_id
_entity_poly.type
_entity_poly.pdbx_seq_one_letter_code
_entity_poly.pdbx_strand_id
1 'polypeptide(L)'
;MPEIEILPSEVKKRLDSGEKLLLVDVREPKEYAISRIEGATLIPMGTIPANLQILDTDDDVICFCHHGVRSFDVANWLRQQGVASARSMAGGIERWSLEIDPTVPRY
;
A
#
# COMPACT_ATOMS: atom_id res chain seq x y z
N MET A 1 11.80 16.30 -2.70
CA MET A 1 10.63 15.49 -3.08
C MET A 1 10.65 14.17 -2.33
N PRO A 2 9.57 13.75 -1.69
CA PRO A 2 9.57 12.47 -0.98
C PRO A 2 9.85 11.32 -1.94
N GLU A 3 10.57 10.33 -1.46
CA GLU A 3 10.73 9.08 -2.18
C GLU A 3 9.36 8.48 -2.47
N ILE A 4 9.16 7.93 -3.67
CA ILE A 4 7.90 7.28 -4.01
C ILE A 4 7.79 5.91 -3.34
N GLU A 5 8.91 5.29 -3.02
CA GLU A 5 8.92 4.02 -2.29
C GLU A 5 9.20 4.22 -0.81
N ILE A 6 8.61 3.36 0.02
CA ILE A 6 8.83 3.32 1.45
C ILE A 6 9.10 1.87 1.87
N LEU A 7 10.07 1.67 2.75
CA LEU A 7 10.40 0.31 3.22
C LEU A 7 9.31 -0.25 4.14
N PRO A 8 9.07 -1.56 4.12
CA PRO A 8 8.13 -2.19 5.06
C PRO A 8 8.46 -1.87 6.53
N SER A 9 9.74 -1.84 6.89
CA SER A 9 10.18 -1.50 8.25
C SER A 9 9.77 -0.08 8.64
N GLU A 10 9.82 0.86 7.70
CA GLU A 10 9.39 2.23 7.97
C GLU A 10 7.87 2.32 8.12
N VAL A 11 7.12 1.58 7.30
CA VAL A 11 5.66 1.51 7.44
C VAL A 11 5.29 0.96 8.82
N LYS A 12 5.93 -0.12 9.24
CA LYS A 12 5.70 -0.74 10.55
C LYS A 12 6.00 0.24 11.68
N LYS A 13 7.13 0.94 11.59
CA LYS A 13 7.54 1.93 12.57
C LYS A 13 6.49 3.04 12.73
N ARG A 14 5.97 3.54 11.62
CA ARG A 14 4.94 4.59 11.64
C ARG A 14 3.63 4.10 12.23
N LEU A 15 3.21 2.88 11.87
CA LEU A 15 2.00 2.28 12.45
C LEU A 15 2.14 2.08 13.96
N ASP A 16 3.31 1.60 14.41
CA ASP A 16 3.57 1.37 15.82
C ASP A 16 3.63 2.68 16.63
N SER A 17 4.01 3.78 16.00
CA SER A 17 4.04 5.09 16.64
C SER A 17 2.67 5.78 16.67
N GLY A 18 1.64 5.15 16.14
CA GLY A 18 0.28 5.68 16.12
C GLY A 18 -0.03 6.64 14.99
N GLU A 19 0.85 6.77 14.00
CA GLU A 19 0.56 7.58 12.82
C GLU A 19 -0.61 7.00 12.04
N LYS A 20 -1.44 7.88 11.51
CA LYS A 20 -2.57 7.48 10.68
C LYS A 20 -2.12 7.33 9.24
N LEU A 21 -2.07 6.09 8.78
CA LEU A 21 -1.76 5.75 7.41
C LEU A 21 -2.96 5.07 6.76
N LEU A 22 -3.21 5.37 5.50
CA LEU A 22 -4.17 4.62 4.70
C LEU A 22 -3.39 3.60 3.89
N LEU A 23 -3.42 2.35 4.32
CA LEU A 23 -2.81 1.24 3.58
C LEU A 23 -3.78 0.77 2.50
N VAL A 24 -3.35 0.83 1.26
CA VAL A 24 -4.17 0.49 0.10
C VAL A 24 -3.59 -0.73 -0.59
N ASP A 25 -4.35 -1.82 -0.56
CA ASP A 25 -4.01 -3.05 -1.27
C ASP A 25 -4.55 -2.95 -2.69
N VAL A 26 -3.66 -2.86 -3.67
CA VAL A 26 -4.06 -2.69 -5.08
C VAL A 26 -4.08 -4.00 -5.86
N ARG A 27 -3.99 -5.14 -5.14
CA ARG A 27 -4.05 -6.47 -5.73
C ARG A 27 -5.48 -6.83 -6.11
N GLU A 28 -5.63 -8.02 -6.73
CA GLU A 28 -6.95 -8.54 -7.07
C GLU A 28 -7.62 -9.21 -5.88
N PRO A 29 -8.97 -9.29 -5.85
CA PRO A 29 -9.69 -9.91 -4.73
C PRO A 29 -9.25 -11.35 -4.44
N LYS A 30 -8.86 -12.12 -5.45
CA LYS A 30 -8.39 -13.49 -5.27
C LYS A 30 -7.06 -13.55 -4.48
N GLU A 31 -6.21 -12.54 -4.67
CA GLU A 31 -4.96 -12.43 -3.92
C GLU A 31 -5.24 -12.06 -2.46
N TYR A 32 -6.15 -11.13 -2.26
CA TYR A 32 -6.59 -10.70 -0.93
C TYR A 32 -7.17 -11.88 -0.12
N ALA A 33 -7.88 -12.79 -0.79
CA ALA A 33 -8.44 -13.98 -0.15
C ALA A 33 -7.35 -14.95 0.32
N ILE A 34 -6.22 -15.00 -0.36
CA ILE A 34 -5.09 -15.87 0.00
C ILE A 34 -4.29 -15.28 1.15
N SER A 35 -4.02 -13.97 1.10
CA SER A 35 -3.09 -13.31 2.01
C SER A 35 -3.42 -11.83 2.07
N ARG A 36 -3.37 -11.23 3.26
CA ARG A 36 -3.66 -9.81 3.44
C ARG A 36 -2.96 -9.24 4.68
N ILE A 37 -2.83 -7.92 4.69
CA ILE A 37 -2.35 -7.19 5.85
C ILE A 37 -3.58 -6.63 6.58
N GLU A 38 -3.72 -6.92 7.86
CA GLU A 38 -4.82 -6.38 8.67
C GLU A 38 -4.79 -4.84 8.67
N GLY A 39 -5.97 -4.25 8.55
CA GLY A 39 -6.11 -2.79 8.50
C GLY A 39 -5.95 -2.19 7.12
N ALA A 40 -5.55 -2.95 6.11
CA ALA A 40 -5.47 -2.46 4.75
C ALA A 40 -6.85 -2.44 4.09
N THR A 41 -7.04 -1.49 3.17
CA THR A 41 -8.25 -1.37 2.37
C THR A 41 -7.96 -1.90 0.97
N LEU A 42 -8.76 -2.87 0.52
CA LEU A 42 -8.62 -3.43 -0.83
C LEU A 42 -9.27 -2.48 -1.85
N ILE A 43 -8.45 -1.94 -2.73
CA ILE A 43 -8.90 -1.16 -3.90
C ILE A 43 -8.11 -1.68 -5.09
N PRO A 44 -8.62 -2.69 -5.83
CA PRO A 44 -7.89 -3.26 -6.96
C PRO A 44 -7.42 -2.18 -7.94
N MET A 45 -6.23 -2.38 -8.50
CA MET A 45 -5.57 -1.38 -9.34
C MET A 45 -6.48 -0.78 -10.41
N GLY A 46 -7.30 -1.62 -11.07
CA GLY A 46 -8.21 -1.15 -12.12
C GLY A 46 -9.34 -0.27 -11.62
N THR A 47 -9.61 -0.23 -10.32
CA THR A 47 -10.69 0.56 -9.72
C THR A 47 -10.20 1.81 -9.01
N ILE A 48 -8.90 2.06 -8.99
CA ILE A 48 -8.31 3.23 -8.33
C ILE A 48 -8.93 4.54 -8.84
N PRO A 49 -9.07 4.77 -10.17
CA PRO A 49 -9.65 6.04 -10.63
C PRO A 49 -11.06 6.29 -10.12
N ALA A 50 -11.87 5.23 -9.97
CA ALA A 50 -13.24 5.35 -9.48
C ALA A 50 -13.31 5.61 -7.96
N ASN A 51 -12.20 5.46 -7.25
CA ASN A 51 -12.14 5.57 -5.79
C ASN A 51 -11.25 6.73 -5.30
N LEU A 52 -11.01 7.72 -6.15
CA LEU A 52 -10.15 8.86 -5.78
C LEU A 52 -10.64 9.59 -4.54
N GLN A 53 -11.95 9.63 -4.30
CA GLN A 53 -12.51 10.30 -3.12
C GLN A 53 -12.05 9.67 -1.82
N ILE A 54 -11.91 8.34 -1.79
CA ILE A 54 -11.40 7.62 -0.61
C ILE A 54 -9.93 7.97 -0.37
N LEU A 55 -9.19 8.20 -1.45
CA LEU A 55 -7.76 8.47 -1.42
C LEU A 55 -7.44 9.96 -1.21
N ASP A 56 -8.45 10.82 -1.28
CA ASP A 56 -8.36 12.25 -0.94
C ASP A 56 -8.52 12.40 0.57
N THR A 57 -7.44 12.17 1.29
CA THR A 57 -7.42 12.11 2.75
C THR A 57 -6.20 12.86 3.28
N ASP A 58 -6.27 13.34 4.52
CA ASP A 58 -5.14 13.94 5.21
C ASP A 58 -4.13 12.87 5.69
N ASP A 59 -4.54 11.60 5.75
CA ASP A 59 -3.64 10.52 6.12
C ASP A 59 -2.69 10.22 4.96
N ASP A 60 -1.47 9.80 5.27
CA ASP A 60 -0.52 9.38 4.24
C ASP A 60 -1.00 8.07 3.60
N VAL A 61 -0.96 8.04 2.26
CA VAL A 61 -1.41 6.90 1.47
C VAL A 61 -0.22 6.01 1.13
N ILE A 62 -0.29 4.76 1.57
CA ILE A 62 0.74 3.76 1.28
C ILE A 62 0.09 2.62 0.48
N CYS A 63 0.46 2.49 -0.79
CA CYS A 63 -0.03 1.43 -1.66
C CYS A 63 0.90 0.22 -1.59
N PHE A 64 0.34 -0.97 -1.71
CA PHE A 64 1.16 -2.17 -1.87
C PHE A 64 0.48 -3.18 -2.79
N CYS A 65 1.30 -4.05 -3.36
CA CYS A 65 0.85 -5.18 -4.17
C CYS A 65 1.68 -6.42 -3.78
N HIS A 66 1.83 -7.39 -4.67
CA HIS A 66 2.60 -8.60 -4.34
C HIS A 66 4.09 -8.29 -4.14
N HIS A 67 4.73 -7.62 -5.13
CA HIS A 67 6.18 -7.35 -5.10
C HIS A 67 6.56 -5.87 -5.25
N GLY A 68 5.58 -4.97 -5.38
CA GLY A 68 5.83 -3.53 -5.46
C GLY A 68 5.73 -2.90 -6.84
N VAL A 69 5.51 -3.68 -7.90
CA VAL A 69 5.45 -3.14 -9.27
C VAL A 69 4.14 -2.40 -9.55
N ARG A 70 3.02 -3.09 -9.34
CA ARG A 70 1.69 -2.47 -9.54
C ARG A 70 1.48 -1.26 -8.63
N SER A 71 1.89 -1.39 -7.36
CA SER A 71 1.73 -0.31 -6.40
C SER A 71 2.61 0.89 -6.70
N PHE A 72 3.79 0.68 -7.29
CA PHE A 72 4.63 1.77 -7.75
C PHE A 72 3.90 2.60 -8.81
N ASP A 73 3.31 1.93 -9.80
CA ASP A 73 2.57 2.62 -10.85
C ASP A 73 1.36 3.36 -10.30
N VAL A 74 0.63 2.75 -9.38
CA VAL A 74 -0.53 3.39 -8.73
C VAL A 74 -0.10 4.62 -7.93
N ALA A 75 0.94 4.52 -7.11
CA ALA A 75 1.41 5.65 -6.32
C ALA A 75 1.86 6.82 -7.20
N ASN A 76 2.56 6.51 -8.29
CA ASN A 76 3.00 7.52 -9.24
C ASN A 76 1.80 8.23 -9.89
N TRP A 77 0.80 7.46 -10.34
CA TRP A 77 -0.41 8.03 -10.92
C TRP A 77 -1.18 8.88 -9.90
N LEU A 78 -1.31 8.40 -8.66
CA LEU A 78 -2.00 9.15 -7.60
C LEU A 78 -1.35 10.49 -7.34
N ARG A 79 -0.02 10.57 -7.35
CA ARG A 79 0.69 11.86 -7.19
C ARG A 79 0.34 12.81 -8.32
N GLN A 80 0.18 12.32 -9.53
CA GLN A 80 -0.24 13.12 -10.68
C GLN A 80 -1.67 13.63 -10.51
N GLN A 81 -2.50 12.92 -9.74
CA GLN A 81 -3.88 13.32 -9.46
C GLN A 81 -4.01 14.20 -8.21
N GLY A 82 -2.90 14.61 -7.60
CA GLY A 82 -2.91 15.49 -6.45
C GLY A 82 -2.80 14.81 -5.09
N VAL A 83 -2.67 13.47 -5.06
CA VAL A 83 -2.43 12.72 -3.81
C VAL A 83 -0.92 12.73 -3.54
N ALA A 84 -0.43 13.84 -2.99
CA ALA A 84 1.00 14.09 -2.86
C ALA A 84 1.72 13.12 -1.92
N SER A 85 1.00 12.55 -0.94
CA SER A 85 1.57 11.64 0.05
C SER A 85 1.71 10.20 -0.46
N ALA A 86 1.15 9.88 -1.64
CA ALA A 86 1.09 8.50 -2.13
C ALA A 86 2.50 7.91 -2.30
N ARG A 87 2.69 6.74 -1.70
CA ARG A 87 3.94 5.97 -1.79
C ARG A 87 3.62 4.50 -2.03
N SER A 88 4.60 3.78 -2.56
CA SER A 88 4.53 2.34 -2.76
C SER A 88 5.43 1.64 -1.74
N MET A 89 4.89 0.64 -1.04
CA MET A 89 5.71 -0.16 -0.13
C MET A 89 6.62 -1.09 -0.93
N ALA A 90 7.92 -0.84 -0.81
CA ALA A 90 8.94 -1.58 -1.55
C ALA A 90 8.87 -3.07 -1.25
N GLY A 91 8.90 -3.91 -2.29
CA GLY A 91 8.83 -5.36 -2.15
C GLY A 91 7.46 -5.92 -1.83
N GLY A 92 6.46 -5.08 -1.61
CA GLY A 92 5.07 -5.46 -1.43
C GLY A 92 4.80 -6.36 -0.24
N ILE A 93 3.69 -7.09 -0.31
CA ILE A 93 3.27 -8.00 0.77
C ILE A 93 4.26 -9.17 0.94
N GLU A 94 4.97 -9.55 -0.10
CA GLU A 94 6.01 -10.59 -0.01
C GLU A 94 7.07 -10.17 0.99
N ARG A 95 7.61 -8.97 0.84
CA ARG A 95 8.65 -8.46 1.73
C ARG A 95 8.11 -8.20 3.14
N TRP A 96 6.86 -7.74 3.23
CA TRP A 96 6.18 -7.57 4.52
C TRP A 96 6.13 -8.90 5.28
N SER A 97 5.74 -9.99 4.60
CA SER A 97 5.69 -11.33 5.20
C SER A 97 7.06 -11.79 5.67
N LEU A 98 8.10 -11.57 4.84
CA LEU A 98 9.46 -12.02 5.16
C LEU A 98 10.11 -11.23 6.31
N GLU A 99 9.86 -9.92 6.39
CA GLU A 99 10.60 -9.03 7.28
C GLU A 99 9.80 -8.56 8.49
N ILE A 100 8.48 -8.44 8.38
CA ILE A 100 7.65 -7.80 9.39
C ILE A 100 6.74 -8.81 10.09
N ASP A 101 5.93 -9.55 9.34
CA ASP A 101 4.91 -10.41 9.91
C ASP A 101 4.89 -11.77 9.19
N PRO A 102 5.62 -12.76 9.72
CA PRO A 102 5.68 -14.08 9.10
C PRO A 102 4.36 -14.86 9.15
N THR A 103 3.34 -14.37 9.87
CA THR A 103 2.01 -15.00 9.87
C THR A 103 1.21 -14.66 8.62
N VAL A 104 1.62 -13.63 7.86
CA VAL A 104 1.00 -13.30 6.58
C VAL A 104 1.44 -14.32 5.54
N PRO A 105 0.51 -15.11 4.96
CA PRO A 105 0.88 -16.15 4.01
C PRO A 105 1.58 -15.59 2.77
N ARG A 106 2.58 -16.33 2.29
CA ARG A 106 3.25 -16.03 1.03
C ARG A 106 2.57 -16.82 -0.10
N TYR A 107 2.62 -16.27 -1.31
CA TYR A 107 2.01 -16.94 -2.46
C TYR A 107 2.75 -16.64 -3.76
#